data_5c8890ff380617498cd8e5b249beafe7
#
_entry.id   5c8890ff380617498cd8e5b249beafe7
#
_cell.length_a   1.000
_cell.length_b   1.000
_cell.length_c   1.000
_cell.angle_alpha   90.00
_cell.angle_beta   90.00
_cell.angle_gamma   90.00
#
_symmetry.space_group_name_H-M   'P 1'
#
loop_
_entity.id
_entity.type
_entity.pdbx_description
1 polymer ?
#
loop_
_entity_poly.entity_id
_entity_poly.type
_entity_poly.pdbx_seq_one_letter_code
_entity_poly.pdbx_strand_id
1 'polypeptide(L)'
;MKKLYFNQNNIKPSNSLKRAWRWQKNRLTTKKDLSYVVPQAEKKEIEFLNQNRTDFSLTWIGHSTFLIQINGLNILTDPVWSKKMGFGKRLSEPGLTFEQLPEIDIVLISHNHYDHLSFWSIKQLKGNPLFILPEGLGTLFKKKGLQPYMELPWWESTKIKETTITMVPAQHWSKRSLHDTNKSHWGGYILSFEKEVVYFAGDSGYFPGFKEIGEKFSIDYALLPIGAYEPEFFMHIQHTTPEEAIQAFLDLNAKTFIPMHYGAFRLADDTPKEGLDRFNNEWNRLQLPEEKRIVLTLGETHKKDV
;
A
#
# COMPACT_ATOMS: atom_id res chain seq x y z
N MET A 1 4.89 -21.83 21.87
CA MET A 1 3.74 -21.18 21.22
C MET A 1 4.27 -20.29 20.09
N LYS A 2 3.60 -20.20 18.94
CA LYS A 2 4.00 -19.23 17.90
C LYS A 2 3.69 -17.81 18.40
N LYS A 3 4.59 -16.85 18.13
CA LYS A 3 4.42 -15.42 18.45
C LYS A 3 3.16 -14.90 17.75
N LEU A 4 2.36 -14.10 18.45
CA LEU A 4 1.23 -13.34 17.91
C LEU A 4 1.57 -11.87 17.97
N TYR A 5 1.13 -11.12 16.94
CA TYR A 5 1.35 -9.70 16.81
C TYR A 5 0.06 -8.93 17.11
N PHE A 6 0.18 -7.70 17.59
CA PHE A 6 -0.92 -6.86 18.03
C PHE A 6 -0.71 -5.42 17.58
N ASN A 7 -1.79 -4.68 17.39
CA ASN A 7 -1.73 -3.24 17.19
C ASN A 7 -1.20 -2.50 18.43
N GLN A 8 -0.68 -1.31 18.23
CA GLN A 8 -0.46 -0.39 19.33
C GLN A 8 -1.76 -0.21 20.11
N ASN A 9 -1.67 -0.05 21.44
CA ASN A 9 -2.82 0.09 22.35
C ASN A 9 -3.82 -1.10 22.36
N ASN A 10 -3.39 -2.30 21.91
CA ASN A 10 -4.20 -3.52 21.92
C ASN A 10 -5.55 -3.40 21.17
N ILE A 11 -5.68 -2.47 20.24
CA ILE A 11 -6.87 -2.35 19.39
C ILE A 11 -7.00 -3.62 18.57
N LYS A 12 -8.16 -4.28 18.68
CA LYS A 12 -8.47 -5.52 17.96
C LYS A 12 -9.48 -5.23 16.84
N PRO A 13 -9.30 -5.80 15.65
CA PRO A 13 -10.34 -5.80 14.63
C PRO A 13 -11.65 -6.36 15.20
N SER A 14 -12.77 -5.81 14.77
CA SER A 14 -14.08 -6.26 15.22
C SER A 14 -14.43 -7.65 14.64
N ASN A 15 -14.19 -8.71 15.39
CA ASN A 15 -14.47 -10.10 14.99
C ASN A 15 -15.92 -10.55 15.28
N SER A 16 -16.89 -9.64 15.32
CA SER A 16 -18.29 -10.00 15.57
C SER A 16 -18.89 -10.74 14.37
N LEU A 17 -19.11 -12.04 14.50
CA LEU A 17 -19.82 -12.86 13.49
C LEU A 17 -21.16 -12.25 13.09
N LYS A 18 -21.87 -11.61 14.04
CA LYS A 18 -23.15 -10.91 13.79
C LYS A 18 -22.97 -9.70 12.85
N ARG A 19 -21.88 -8.93 13.02
CA ARG A 19 -21.54 -7.79 12.14
C ARG A 19 -21.14 -8.27 10.76
N ALA A 20 -20.29 -9.30 10.68
CA ALA A 20 -19.89 -9.91 9.41
C ALA A 20 -21.08 -10.48 8.63
N TRP A 21 -22.01 -11.16 9.31
CA TRP A 21 -23.23 -11.68 8.69
C TRP A 21 -24.16 -10.56 8.21
N ARG A 22 -24.35 -9.50 9.01
CA ARG A 22 -25.11 -8.32 8.59
C ARG A 22 -24.52 -7.66 7.36
N TRP A 23 -23.20 -7.52 7.32
CA TRP A 23 -22.48 -7.01 6.17
C TRP A 23 -22.67 -7.87 4.93
N GLN A 24 -22.48 -9.18 5.03
CA GLN A 24 -22.69 -10.12 3.93
C GLN A 24 -24.13 -10.04 3.37
N LYS A 25 -25.13 -9.98 4.22
CA LYS A 25 -26.54 -9.83 3.83
C LYS A 25 -26.75 -8.51 3.05
N ASN A 26 -26.26 -7.41 3.57
CA ASN A 26 -26.38 -6.09 2.91
C ASN A 26 -25.66 -6.08 1.54
N ARG A 27 -24.47 -6.70 1.46
CA ARG A 27 -23.70 -6.79 0.22
C ARG A 27 -24.41 -7.53 -0.91
N LEU A 28 -25.22 -8.52 -0.57
CA LEU A 28 -26.01 -9.29 -1.54
C LEU A 28 -27.25 -8.53 -2.05
N THR A 29 -27.77 -7.59 -1.26
CA THR A 29 -29.01 -6.85 -1.58
C THR A 29 -28.76 -5.47 -2.18
N THR A 30 -27.57 -4.88 -1.95
CA THR A 30 -27.26 -3.53 -2.43
C THR A 30 -26.41 -3.59 -3.70
N LYS A 31 -27.00 -3.13 -4.82
CA LYS A 31 -26.24 -2.94 -6.06
C LYS A 31 -25.38 -1.68 -5.93
N LYS A 32 -24.09 -1.81 -6.16
CA LYS A 32 -23.14 -0.70 -6.22
C LYS A 32 -22.68 -0.49 -7.66
N ASP A 33 -22.46 0.74 -8.05
CA ASP A 33 -21.86 1.06 -9.34
C ASP A 33 -20.36 0.72 -9.31
N LEU A 34 -19.97 -0.24 -10.15
CA LEU A 34 -18.58 -0.69 -10.29
C LEU A 34 -18.03 -0.36 -11.69
N SER A 35 -18.69 0.52 -12.43
CA SER A 35 -18.32 0.85 -13.82
C SER A 35 -17.07 1.72 -13.93
N TYR A 36 -16.71 2.43 -12.87
CA TYR A 36 -15.54 3.27 -12.90
C TYR A 36 -14.26 2.44 -13.00
N VAL A 37 -13.45 2.79 -13.99
CA VAL A 37 -12.10 2.25 -14.21
C VAL A 37 -11.12 3.39 -14.03
N VAL A 38 -10.11 3.19 -13.19
CA VAL A 38 -9.04 4.18 -13.02
C VAL A 38 -8.34 4.40 -14.36
N PRO A 39 -8.22 5.65 -14.83
CA PRO A 39 -7.58 5.93 -16.10
C PRO A 39 -6.15 5.40 -16.19
N GLN A 40 -5.75 4.96 -17.37
CA GLN A 40 -4.36 4.67 -17.69
C GLN A 40 -3.66 5.98 -18.10
N ALA A 41 -2.39 6.12 -17.75
CA ALA A 41 -1.56 7.21 -18.23
C ALA A 41 -1.53 7.23 -19.77
N GLU A 42 -1.69 8.42 -20.35
CA GLU A 42 -1.59 8.60 -21.81
C GLU A 42 -0.20 8.22 -22.32
N LYS A 43 0.83 8.59 -21.57
CA LYS A 43 2.21 8.23 -21.83
C LYS A 43 2.81 7.51 -20.62
N LYS A 44 3.35 6.34 -20.83
CA LYS A 44 4.10 5.57 -19.84
C LYS A 44 5.59 5.72 -20.13
N GLU A 45 6.35 6.09 -19.13
CA GLU A 45 7.78 6.38 -19.23
C GLU A 45 8.66 5.12 -19.24
N ILE A 46 8.29 4.10 -20.06
CA ILE A 46 8.89 2.75 -20.01
C ILE A 46 10.39 2.76 -20.25
N GLU A 47 10.86 3.53 -21.25
CA GLU A 47 12.28 3.64 -21.56
C GLU A 47 13.04 4.28 -20.40
N PHE A 48 12.54 5.41 -19.87
CA PHE A 48 13.08 6.05 -18.69
C PHE A 48 13.15 5.08 -17.51
N LEU A 49 12.06 4.41 -17.17
CA LEU A 49 11.99 3.48 -16.03
C LEU A 49 13.02 2.34 -16.15
N ASN A 50 13.27 1.84 -17.35
CA ASN A 50 14.23 0.75 -17.56
C ASN A 50 15.70 1.21 -17.53
N GLN A 51 15.97 2.47 -17.87
CA GLN A 51 17.33 3.04 -17.91
C GLN A 51 17.69 3.82 -16.64
N ASN A 52 16.70 4.34 -15.92
CA ASN A 52 16.91 5.19 -14.77
C ASN A 52 17.57 4.44 -13.60
N ARG A 53 18.71 5.01 -13.15
CA ARG A 53 19.46 4.57 -11.96
C ARG A 53 19.94 5.77 -11.13
N THR A 54 19.53 6.99 -11.47
CA THR A 54 19.97 8.22 -10.80
C THR A 54 18.83 9.02 -10.23
N ASP A 55 17.75 9.18 -10.99
CA ASP A 55 16.70 10.12 -10.67
C ASP A 55 15.63 9.49 -9.78
N PHE A 56 15.11 10.29 -8.85
CA PHE A 56 13.96 9.89 -8.07
C PHE A 56 12.69 9.82 -8.94
N SER A 57 11.95 8.71 -8.83
CA SER A 57 10.63 8.61 -9.46
C SER A 57 9.68 7.69 -8.70
N LEU A 58 8.38 7.97 -8.81
CA LEU A 58 7.28 7.20 -8.28
C LEU A 58 6.31 6.86 -9.41
N THR A 59 6.10 5.58 -9.69
CA THR A 59 5.13 5.12 -10.70
C THR A 59 4.03 4.31 -10.04
N TRP A 60 2.77 4.73 -10.18
CA TRP A 60 1.65 3.96 -9.66
C TRP A 60 1.24 2.85 -10.63
N ILE A 61 1.40 1.61 -10.21
CA ILE A 61 1.01 0.45 -11.03
C ILE A 61 -0.45 0.07 -10.76
N GLY A 62 -0.94 0.37 -9.56
CA GLY A 62 -2.33 0.14 -9.18
C GLY A 62 -2.45 -0.53 -7.81
N HIS A 63 -3.58 -0.29 -7.14
CA HIS A 63 -3.79 -0.69 -5.75
C HIS A 63 -2.70 -0.12 -4.84
N SER A 64 -1.96 -0.95 -4.12
CA SER A 64 -0.79 -0.58 -3.31
C SER A 64 0.54 -0.90 -3.98
N THR A 65 0.53 -1.18 -5.28
CA THR A 65 1.74 -1.49 -6.05
C THR A 65 2.31 -0.22 -6.67
N PHE A 66 3.50 0.18 -6.23
CA PHE A 66 4.30 1.27 -6.78
C PHE A 66 5.68 0.77 -7.19
N LEU A 67 6.20 1.30 -8.28
CA LEU A 67 7.63 1.26 -8.58
C LEU A 67 8.24 2.56 -8.10
N ILE A 68 9.14 2.46 -7.13
CA ILE A 68 9.88 3.59 -6.55
C ILE A 68 11.33 3.46 -6.99
N GLN A 69 11.82 4.43 -7.74
CA GLN A 69 13.24 4.49 -8.13
C GLN A 69 13.93 5.54 -7.27
N ILE A 70 14.90 5.11 -6.50
CA ILE A 70 15.63 5.94 -5.53
C ILE A 70 17.05 5.42 -5.35
N ASN A 71 18.04 6.29 -5.44
CA ASN A 71 19.45 5.91 -5.22
C ASN A 71 19.92 4.69 -6.06
N GLY A 72 19.50 4.62 -7.33
CA GLY A 72 19.85 3.52 -8.21
C GLY A 72 19.23 2.17 -7.81
N LEU A 73 18.18 2.18 -6.99
CA LEU A 73 17.37 1.02 -6.64
C LEU A 73 16.00 1.09 -7.31
N ASN A 74 15.55 -0.02 -7.84
CA ASN A 74 14.18 -0.24 -8.28
C ASN A 74 13.45 -1.01 -7.17
N ILE A 75 12.59 -0.32 -6.44
CA ILE A 75 11.86 -0.84 -5.27
C ILE A 75 10.40 -1.00 -5.65
N LEU A 76 9.83 -2.19 -5.44
CA LEU A 76 8.43 -2.48 -5.72
C LEU A 76 7.66 -2.72 -4.42
N THR A 77 6.56 -2.01 -4.21
CA THR A 77 5.70 -2.22 -3.05
C THR A 77 4.56 -3.18 -3.40
N ASP A 78 4.20 -4.07 -2.48
CA ASP A 78 3.05 -4.98 -2.51
C ASP A 78 2.64 -5.44 -3.92
N PRO A 79 3.46 -6.27 -4.61
CA PRO A 79 3.29 -6.57 -6.03
C PRO A 79 2.10 -7.48 -6.31
N VAL A 80 1.03 -6.92 -6.92
CA VAL A 80 -0.19 -7.66 -7.25
C VAL A 80 -0.71 -7.34 -8.65
N TRP A 81 -0.53 -8.27 -9.58
CA TRP A 81 -1.08 -8.27 -10.95
C TRP A 81 -2.24 -9.24 -11.14
N SER A 82 -2.75 -9.83 -10.06
CA SER A 82 -3.82 -10.83 -10.11
C SER A 82 -5.06 -10.27 -10.80
N LYS A 83 -5.61 -11.04 -11.76
CA LYS A 83 -6.85 -10.70 -12.48
C LYS A 83 -8.11 -10.90 -11.64
N LYS A 84 -7.97 -11.55 -10.47
CA LYS A 84 -9.05 -11.82 -9.54
C LYS A 84 -8.57 -11.68 -8.11
N MET A 85 -9.48 -11.26 -7.23
CA MET A 85 -9.27 -11.26 -5.78
C MET A 85 -10.49 -11.95 -5.14
N GLY A 86 -10.26 -13.13 -4.55
CA GLY A 86 -11.37 -14.01 -4.17
C GLY A 86 -12.27 -14.34 -5.37
N PHE A 87 -13.57 -14.04 -5.24
CA PHE A 87 -14.55 -14.23 -6.32
C PHE A 87 -14.68 -13.00 -7.25
N GLY A 88 -14.10 -11.86 -6.88
CA GLY A 88 -14.16 -10.61 -7.63
C GLY A 88 -13.12 -10.54 -8.75
N LYS A 89 -13.49 -9.97 -9.90
CA LYS A 89 -12.54 -9.61 -10.95
C LYS A 89 -11.82 -8.30 -10.57
N ARG A 90 -10.60 -8.12 -11.08
CA ARG A 90 -9.94 -6.83 -11.07
C ARG A 90 -10.78 -5.83 -11.89
N LEU A 91 -10.93 -4.63 -11.37
CA LEU A 91 -11.74 -3.56 -11.98
C LEU A 91 -10.90 -2.69 -12.93
N SER A 92 -9.66 -2.38 -12.54
CA SER A 92 -8.73 -1.61 -13.37
C SER A 92 -7.46 -2.42 -13.60
N GLU A 93 -7.04 -2.56 -14.87
CA GLU A 93 -5.82 -3.28 -15.22
C GLU A 93 -4.58 -2.57 -14.66
N PRO A 94 -3.50 -3.28 -14.35
CA PRO A 94 -2.26 -2.67 -13.87
C PRO A 94 -1.69 -1.65 -14.86
N GLY A 95 -1.09 -0.58 -14.35
CA GLY A 95 -0.49 0.48 -15.15
C GLY A 95 0.71 0.05 -15.97
N LEU A 96 1.49 -0.93 -15.49
CA LEU A 96 2.59 -1.55 -16.22
C LEU A 96 2.43 -3.05 -16.27
N THR A 97 2.85 -3.67 -17.37
CA THR A 97 2.98 -5.14 -17.47
C THR A 97 4.33 -5.58 -16.89
N PHE A 98 4.53 -6.89 -16.68
CA PHE A 98 5.83 -7.40 -16.21
C PHE A 98 6.96 -7.15 -17.20
N GLU A 99 6.67 -7.17 -18.50
CA GLU A 99 7.63 -6.92 -19.57
C GLU A 99 8.12 -5.47 -19.58
N GLN A 100 7.26 -4.54 -19.15
CA GLN A 100 7.55 -3.11 -19.08
C GLN A 100 8.34 -2.71 -17.83
N LEU A 101 8.37 -3.58 -16.80
CA LEU A 101 9.14 -3.31 -15.59
C LEU A 101 10.66 -3.42 -15.84
N PRO A 102 11.46 -2.57 -15.18
CA PRO A 102 12.90 -2.81 -15.02
C PRO A 102 13.16 -4.07 -14.18
N GLU A 103 14.41 -4.48 -14.08
CA GLU A 103 14.84 -5.42 -13.05
C GLU A 103 14.61 -4.83 -11.66
N ILE A 104 13.98 -5.61 -10.78
CA ILE A 104 13.63 -5.18 -9.43
C ILE A 104 14.74 -5.56 -8.46
N ASP A 105 15.23 -4.59 -7.70
CA ASP A 105 16.28 -4.78 -6.69
C ASP A 105 15.68 -5.17 -5.33
N ILE A 106 14.54 -4.57 -4.97
CA ILE A 106 13.88 -4.78 -3.66
C ILE A 106 12.37 -4.90 -3.85
N VAL A 107 11.76 -5.81 -3.09
CA VAL A 107 10.31 -5.89 -2.94
C VAL A 107 9.97 -5.69 -1.47
N LEU A 108 9.12 -4.69 -1.19
CA LEU A 108 8.57 -4.42 0.13
C LEU A 108 7.19 -5.06 0.24
N ILE A 109 6.94 -5.81 1.29
CA ILE A 109 5.64 -6.40 1.61
C ILE A 109 5.13 -5.80 2.90
N SER A 110 4.00 -5.09 2.85
CA SER A 110 3.41 -4.47 4.04
C SER A 110 2.79 -5.49 4.99
N HIS A 111 2.09 -6.48 4.47
CA HIS A 111 1.45 -7.56 5.23
C HIS A 111 1.05 -8.73 4.33
N ASN A 112 0.43 -9.76 4.90
CA ASN A 112 0.21 -11.03 4.20
C ASN A 112 -1.16 -11.18 3.51
N HIS A 113 -2.01 -10.17 3.43
CA HIS A 113 -3.29 -10.28 2.71
C HIS A 113 -3.08 -10.55 1.22
N TYR A 114 -4.08 -11.13 0.56
CA TYR A 114 -3.97 -11.59 -0.82
C TYR A 114 -3.81 -10.46 -1.83
N ASP A 115 -4.35 -9.29 -1.54
CA ASP A 115 -4.30 -8.08 -2.34
C ASP A 115 -3.01 -7.24 -2.15
N HIS A 116 -2.12 -7.68 -1.25
CA HIS A 116 -0.78 -7.11 -1.03
C HIS A 116 0.34 -8.11 -1.30
N LEU A 117 0.07 -9.40 -1.13
CA LEU A 117 1.07 -10.45 -1.34
C LEU A 117 0.57 -11.48 -2.36
N SER A 118 0.97 -11.34 -3.61
CA SER A 118 0.71 -12.30 -4.68
C SER A 118 1.97 -13.06 -5.05
N PHE A 119 2.09 -14.31 -4.60
CA PHE A 119 3.23 -15.17 -4.98
C PHE A 119 3.31 -15.43 -6.48
N TRP A 120 2.17 -15.41 -7.18
CA TRP A 120 2.16 -15.51 -8.63
C TRP A 120 2.82 -14.29 -9.26
N SER A 121 2.46 -13.09 -8.81
CA SER A 121 3.05 -11.84 -9.33
C SER A 121 4.55 -11.76 -9.04
N ILE A 122 4.97 -12.10 -7.83
CA ILE A 122 6.38 -12.08 -7.42
C ILE A 122 7.23 -12.96 -8.33
N LYS A 123 6.73 -14.14 -8.73
CA LYS A 123 7.46 -15.08 -9.59
C LYS A 123 7.63 -14.63 -11.04
N GLN A 124 6.90 -13.59 -11.47
CA GLN A 124 7.01 -13.00 -12.81
C GLN A 124 7.99 -11.84 -12.86
N LEU A 125 8.46 -11.36 -11.70
CA LEU A 125 9.38 -10.22 -11.64
C LEU A 125 10.74 -10.58 -12.26
N LYS A 126 11.32 -9.60 -12.96
CA LYS A 126 12.69 -9.69 -13.46
C LYS A 126 13.68 -9.38 -12.33
N GLY A 127 14.87 -9.92 -12.44
CA GLY A 127 15.92 -9.77 -11.43
C GLY A 127 15.83 -10.82 -10.32
N ASN A 128 16.60 -10.60 -9.26
CA ASN A 128 16.60 -11.42 -8.05
C ASN A 128 16.42 -10.52 -6.82
N PRO A 129 15.20 -9.98 -6.61
CA PRO A 129 14.99 -8.97 -5.60
C PRO A 129 15.22 -9.48 -4.19
N LEU A 130 15.78 -8.61 -3.34
CA LEU A 130 15.71 -8.80 -1.90
C LEU A 130 14.28 -8.49 -1.42
N PHE A 131 13.66 -9.46 -0.75
CA PHE A 131 12.35 -9.26 -0.12
C PHE A 131 12.52 -8.70 1.29
N ILE A 132 11.95 -7.53 1.56
CA ILE A 132 11.87 -6.96 2.91
C ILE A 132 10.45 -7.17 3.42
N LEU A 133 10.35 -7.88 4.52
CA LEU A 133 9.11 -8.46 5.03
C LEU A 133 8.86 -8.02 6.47
N PRO A 134 7.59 -7.94 6.88
CA PRO A 134 7.27 -7.86 8.30
C PRO A 134 7.67 -9.13 9.04
N GLU A 135 8.05 -8.98 10.31
CA GLU A 135 8.44 -10.08 11.19
C GLU A 135 7.38 -11.20 11.20
N GLY A 136 7.84 -12.45 11.11
CA GLY A 136 7.03 -13.67 11.10
C GLY A 136 6.58 -14.13 9.70
N LEU A 137 6.84 -13.35 8.62
CA LEU A 137 6.43 -13.70 7.27
C LEU A 137 7.46 -14.57 6.52
N GLY A 138 8.74 -14.49 6.90
CA GLY A 138 9.85 -15.16 6.21
C GLY A 138 9.70 -16.69 6.15
N THR A 139 9.10 -17.32 7.15
CA THR A 139 8.79 -18.77 7.09
C THR A 139 7.90 -19.12 5.89
N LEU A 140 6.96 -18.25 5.53
CA LEU A 140 6.11 -18.46 4.36
C LEU A 140 6.90 -18.26 3.06
N PHE A 141 7.77 -17.25 2.99
CA PHE A 141 8.66 -17.00 1.84
C PHE A 141 9.61 -18.17 1.62
N LYS A 142 10.27 -18.66 2.68
CA LYS A 142 11.12 -19.86 2.62
C LYS A 142 10.38 -21.07 2.07
N LYS A 143 9.14 -21.33 2.53
CA LYS A 143 8.30 -22.43 2.02
C LYS A 143 7.92 -22.27 0.55
N LYS A 144 7.90 -21.06 0.01
CA LYS A 144 7.62 -20.75 -1.40
C LYS A 144 8.87 -20.71 -2.27
N GLY A 145 10.06 -20.97 -1.68
CA GLY A 145 11.33 -20.91 -2.38
C GLY A 145 11.75 -19.49 -2.80
N LEU A 146 11.28 -18.47 -2.08
CA LEU A 146 11.59 -17.06 -2.36
C LEU A 146 12.70 -16.59 -1.42
N GLN A 147 13.85 -16.28 -2.00
CA GLN A 147 15.05 -15.78 -1.34
C GLN A 147 15.82 -14.87 -2.30
N PRO A 148 16.66 -13.94 -1.81
CA PRO A 148 16.90 -13.63 -0.40
C PRO A 148 15.75 -12.84 0.23
N TYR A 149 15.55 -12.98 1.55
CA TYR A 149 14.61 -12.15 2.29
C TYR A 149 15.20 -11.70 3.64
N MET A 150 14.68 -10.57 4.14
CA MET A 150 14.95 -10.00 5.45
C MET A 150 13.63 -9.67 6.14
N GLU A 151 13.51 -9.98 7.43
CA GLU A 151 12.36 -9.58 8.25
C GLU A 151 12.72 -8.36 9.08
N LEU A 152 11.85 -7.36 9.11
CA LEU A 152 12.00 -6.17 9.94
C LEU A 152 10.85 -6.08 10.96
N PRO A 153 11.14 -5.99 12.25
CA PRO A 153 10.19 -5.52 13.26
C PRO A 153 9.87 -4.03 13.09
N TRP A 154 8.81 -3.57 13.71
CA TRP A 154 8.52 -2.13 13.81
C TRP A 154 9.70 -1.33 14.40
N TRP A 155 9.97 -0.19 13.80
CA TRP A 155 11.05 0.75 14.13
C TRP A 155 12.47 0.25 13.83
N GLU A 156 12.60 -0.98 13.33
CA GLU A 156 13.87 -1.49 12.85
C GLU A 156 14.13 -1.06 11.41
N SER A 157 15.40 -0.86 11.10
CA SER A 157 15.87 -0.35 9.81
C SER A 157 16.94 -1.24 9.23
N THR A 158 17.01 -1.24 7.91
CA THR A 158 18.15 -1.76 7.15
C THR A 158 18.65 -0.72 6.18
N LYS A 159 19.93 -0.79 5.82
CA LYS A 159 20.53 0.09 4.83
C LYS A 159 20.99 -0.73 3.64
N ILE A 160 20.53 -0.35 2.44
CA ILE A 160 20.88 -0.97 1.17
C ILE A 160 21.40 0.11 0.24
N LYS A 161 22.66 -0.01 -0.18
CA LYS A 161 23.44 1.12 -0.66
C LYS A 161 23.34 2.26 0.40
N GLU A 162 22.97 3.47 -0.01
CA GLU A 162 22.79 4.59 0.93
C GLU A 162 21.31 4.82 1.32
N THR A 163 20.38 4.00 0.80
CA THR A 163 18.96 4.09 1.16
C THR A 163 18.68 3.35 2.46
N THR A 164 18.15 4.04 3.45
CA THR A 164 17.64 3.46 4.68
C THR A 164 16.16 3.09 4.51
N ILE A 165 15.82 1.85 4.85
CA ILE A 165 14.46 1.31 4.80
C ILE A 165 14.05 0.97 6.22
N THR A 166 13.06 1.67 6.76
CA THR A 166 12.56 1.48 8.12
C THR A 166 11.15 0.94 8.09
N MET A 167 10.87 -0.15 8.80
CA MET A 167 9.50 -0.60 8.98
C MET A 167 8.85 0.18 10.12
N VAL A 168 7.64 0.72 9.88
CA VAL A 168 6.89 1.53 10.84
C VAL A 168 5.52 0.91 11.16
N PRO A 169 4.94 1.21 12.33
CA PRO A 169 3.62 0.70 12.71
C PRO A 169 2.50 1.05 11.74
N ALA A 170 1.52 0.15 11.67
CA ALA A 170 0.20 0.40 11.08
C ALA A 170 -0.87 -0.21 11.98
N GLN A 171 -2.10 0.29 11.91
CA GLN A 171 -3.24 -0.27 12.61
C GLN A 171 -4.01 -1.21 11.67
N HIS A 172 -3.60 -2.48 11.66
CA HIS A 172 -4.17 -3.48 10.76
C HIS A 172 -4.15 -4.88 11.38
N TRP A 173 -4.08 -5.92 10.58
CA TRP A 173 -4.00 -7.32 10.97
C TRP A 173 -3.43 -8.17 9.84
N SER A 174 -3.15 -9.44 10.11
CA SER A 174 -2.64 -10.36 9.11
C SER A 174 -3.39 -11.69 9.12
N LYS A 175 -3.71 -12.23 7.93
CA LYS A 175 -4.32 -13.54 7.74
C LYS A 175 -4.29 -13.97 6.27
N ARG A 176 -3.92 -15.24 6.02
CA ARG A 176 -4.06 -15.89 4.71
C ARG A 176 -4.74 -17.26 4.79
N SER A 177 -4.80 -17.85 5.97
CA SER A 177 -5.37 -19.17 6.21
C SER A 177 -6.27 -19.17 7.45
N LEU A 178 -6.93 -20.30 7.73
CA LEU A 178 -7.78 -20.44 8.91
C LEU A 178 -6.96 -20.39 10.22
N HIS A 179 -5.65 -20.64 10.17
CA HIS A 179 -4.83 -20.87 11.35
C HIS A 179 -3.67 -19.91 11.52
N ASP A 180 -3.57 -18.84 10.71
CA ASP A 180 -2.41 -17.92 10.72
C ASP A 180 -2.75 -16.47 11.10
N THR A 181 -3.95 -16.21 11.62
CA THR A 181 -4.35 -14.88 12.08
C THR A 181 -3.29 -14.31 13.03
N ASN A 182 -2.75 -13.14 12.66
CA ASN A 182 -1.73 -12.37 13.39
C ASN A 182 -0.45 -13.15 13.72
N LYS A 183 -0.09 -14.14 12.89
CA LYS A 183 1.17 -14.89 13.02
C LYS A 183 2.32 -14.31 12.21
N SER A 184 2.09 -13.29 11.42
CA SER A 184 3.06 -12.35 10.88
C SER A 184 2.64 -10.94 11.24
N HIS A 185 3.60 -10.05 11.31
CA HIS A 185 3.31 -8.64 11.56
C HIS A 185 2.78 -7.95 10.29
N TRP A 186 2.49 -6.68 10.40
CA TRP A 186 2.07 -5.75 9.35
C TRP A 186 2.68 -4.38 9.62
N GLY A 187 2.71 -3.50 8.63
CA GLY A 187 3.21 -2.12 8.80
C GLY A 187 3.43 -1.43 7.49
N GLY A 188 3.85 -0.18 7.59
CA GLY A 188 4.34 0.62 6.49
C GLY A 188 5.85 0.63 6.42
N TYR A 189 6.38 1.35 5.45
CA TYR A 189 7.81 1.54 5.25
C TYR A 189 8.17 3.00 5.02
N ILE A 190 9.23 3.46 5.65
CA ILE A 190 9.92 4.70 5.31
C ILE A 190 11.16 4.36 4.49
N LEU A 191 11.26 4.97 3.32
CA LEU A 191 12.44 4.94 2.45
C LEU A 191 13.11 6.30 2.52
N SER A 192 14.36 6.36 2.99
CA SER A 192 15.09 7.62 3.15
C SER A 192 16.41 7.57 2.38
N PHE A 193 16.63 8.51 1.49
CA PHE A 193 17.89 8.77 0.82
C PHE A 193 18.07 10.27 0.59
N GLU A 194 19.14 10.84 1.13
CA GLU A 194 19.44 12.28 1.06
C GLU A 194 18.25 13.15 1.47
N LYS A 195 17.60 13.79 0.47
CA LYS A 195 16.45 14.68 0.66
C LYS A 195 15.11 14.04 0.29
N GLU A 196 15.12 12.79 -0.17
CA GLU A 196 13.90 12.05 -0.54
C GLU A 196 13.51 11.11 0.60
N VAL A 197 12.34 11.35 1.18
CA VAL A 197 11.73 10.49 2.18
C VAL A 197 10.33 10.09 1.73
N VAL A 198 10.15 8.80 1.43
CA VAL A 198 8.87 8.23 1.00
C VAL A 198 8.29 7.39 2.13
N TYR A 199 7.07 7.66 2.50
CA TYR A 199 6.27 6.81 3.38
C TYR A 199 5.26 6.00 2.56
N PHE A 200 5.41 4.70 2.55
CA PHE A 200 4.43 3.75 2.06
C PHE A 200 3.66 3.15 3.24
N ALA A 201 2.39 3.51 3.40
CA ALA A 201 1.62 3.13 4.58
C ALA A 201 1.24 1.64 4.64
N GLY A 202 1.12 0.96 3.48
CA GLY A 202 0.38 -0.30 3.41
C GLY A 202 -1.09 -0.06 3.77
N ASP A 203 -1.73 -1.04 4.42
CA ASP A 203 -3.09 -0.89 4.95
C ASP A 203 -3.07 -0.48 6.41
N SER A 204 -3.89 0.50 6.76
CA SER A 204 -4.06 0.97 8.12
C SER A 204 -5.42 1.63 8.34
N GLY A 205 -6.02 1.41 9.49
CA GLY A 205 -6.99 2.33 10.07
C GLY A 205 -6.27 3.55 10.62
N TYR A 206 -7.04 4.64 10.88
CA TYR A 206 -6.48 5.82 11.53
C TYR A 206 -6.06 5.52 12.97
N PHE A 207 -4.85 5.96 13.35
CA PHE A 207 -4.30 5.73 14.68
C PHE A 207 -3.23 6.78 15.04
N PRO A 208 -2.94 6.99 16.34
CA PRO A 208 -1.97 7.99 16.79
C PRO A 208 -0.53 7.81 16.27
N GLY A 209 -0.19 6.62 15.78
CA GLY A 209 1.13 6.33 15.22
C GLY A 209 1.47 7.16 13.98
N PHE A 210 0.49 7.71 13.25
CA PHE A 210 0.79 8.63 12.14
C PHE A 210 1.52 9.88 12.64
N LYS A 211 1.10 10.43 13.77
CA LYS A 211 1.77 11.56 14.39
C LYS A 211 3.19 11.18 14.88
N GLU A 212 3.33 10.01 15.52
CA GLU A 212 4.64 9.51 15.96
C GLU A 212 5.61 9.31 14.78
N ILE A 213 5.12 8.82 13.64
CA ILE A 213 5.92 8.66 12.41
C ILE A 213 6.34 10.05 11.89
N GLY A 214 5.40 11.02 11.81
CA GLY A 214 5.70 12.39 11.36
C GLY A 214 6.67 13.15 12.27
N GLU A 215 6.68 12.86 13.59
CA GLU A 215 7.66 13.42 14.54
C GLU A 215 9.08 12.87 14.32
N LYS A 216 9.21 11.63 13.78
CA LYS A 216 10.50 10.96 13.57
C LYS A 216 11.08 11.19 12.17
N PHE A 217 10.23 11.42 11.16
CA PHE A 217 10.65 11.48 9.76
C PHE A 217 10.08 12.72 9.06
N SER A 218 10.93 13.45 8.33
CA SER A 218 10.50 14.55 7.47
C SER A 218 10.07 13.99 6.12
N ILE A 219 8.79 13.66 5.98
CA ILE A 219 8.25 12.90 4.83
C ILE A 219 7.99 13.84 3.65
N ASP A 220 8.57 13.52 2.49
CA ASP A 220 8.30 14.25 1.25
C ASP A 220 7.05 13.71 0.54
N TYR A 221 6.90 12.38 0.47
CA TYR A 221 5.79 11.72 -0.22
C TYR A 221 5.13 10.70 0.71
N ALA A 222 3.85 10.87 1.00
CA ALA A 222 3.05 9.92 1.78
C ALA A 222 2.07 9.18 0.85
N LEU A 223 2.29 7.87 0.66
CA LEU A 223 1.42 6.98 -0.10
C LEU A 223 0.41 6.38 0.88
N LEU A 224 -0.83 6.90 0.88
CA LEU A 224 -1.85 6.58 1.88
C LEU A 224 -3.09 5.94 1.24
N PRO A 225 -3.67 4.90 1.90
CA PRO A 225 -4.87 4.22 1.40
C PRO A 225 -6.12 5.09 1.56
N ILE A 226 -6.98 5.10 0.52
CA ILE A 226 -8.27 5.79 0.52
C ILE A 226 -9.44 4.88 0.13
N GLY A 227 -9.26 3.57 0.11
CA GLY A 227 -10.27 2.58 -0.28
C GLY A 227 -10.46 1.47 0.75
N ALA A 228 -11.46 0.62 0.52
CA ALA A 228 -11.83 -0.51 1.36
C ALA A 228 -12.32 -0.13 2.78
N TYR A 229 -12.95 1.03 2.93
CA TYR A 229 -13.42 1.55 4.21
C TYR A 229 -14.90 1.28 4.51
N GLU A 230 -15.71 0.88 3.53
CA GLU A 230 -17.13 0.59 3.72
C GLU A 230 -17.42 -0.89 4.06
N PRO A 231 -18.37 -1.17 4.98
CA PRO A 231 -19.08 -0.22 5.83
C PRO A 231 -18.20 0.26 7.00
N GLU A 232 -18.17 1.57 7.21
CA GLU A 232 -17.29 2.22 8.20
C GLU A 232 -17.38 1.59 9.59
N PHE A 233 -18.60 1.25 10.06
CA PHE A 233 -18.81 0.64 11.38
C PHE A 233 -18.04 -0.69 11.59
N PHE A 234 -17.56 -1.30 10.52
CA PHE A 234 -16.84 -2.57 10.53
C PHE A 234 -15.38 -2.41 10.08
N MET A 235 -15.14 -1.53 9.11
CA MET A 235 -13.84 -1.40 8.42
C MET A 235 -12.91 -0.34 9.04
N HIS A 236 -13.46 0.75 9.67
CA HIS A 236 -12.67 1.91 10.13
C HIS A 236 -11.50 1.58 11.07
N ILE A 237 -11.60 0.47 11.81
CA ILE A 237 -10.48 0.06 12.70
C ILE A 237 -9.25 -0.35 11.89
N GLN A 238 -9.41 -0.79 10.66
CA GLN A 238 -8.35 -1.42 9.84
C GLN A 238 -8.10 -0.75 8.49
N HIS A 239 -8.97 0.16 8.08
CA HIS A 239 -8.86 0.95 6.86
C HIS A 239 -9.32 2.38 7.13
N THR A 240 -8.50 3.36 6.79
CA THR A 240 -8.88 4.78 6.85
C THR A 240 -10.00 5.09 5.86
N THR A 241 -10.95 5.93 6.27
CA THR A 241 -11.78 6.65 5.31
C THR A 241 -10.91 7.67 4.56
N PRO A 242 -11.34 8.19 3.40
CA PRO A 242 -10.60 9.25 2.70
C PRO A 242 -10.33 10.48 3.57
N GLU A 243 -11.29 10.86 4.43
CA GLU A 243 -11.16 11.96 5.38
C GLU A 243 -10.12 11.68 6.47
N GLU A 244 -10.12 10.45 7.02
CA GLU A 244 -9.12 10.00 7.98
C GLU A 244 -7.73 9.87 7.34
N ALA A 245 -7.64 9.51 6.05
CA ALA A 245 -6.38 9.49 5.33
C ALA A 245 -5.78 10.91 5.16
N ILE A 246 -6.63 11.93 4.93
CA ILE A 246 -6.19 13.32 4.93
C ILE A 246 -5.75 13.76 6.33
N GLN A 247 -6.48 13.38 7.38
CA GLN A 247 -6.04 13.65 8.75
C GLN A 247 -4.70 12.98 9.05
N ALA A 248 -4.50 11.73 8.63
CA ALA A 248 -3.22 11.04 8.75
C ALA A 248 -2.08 11.77 8.01
N PHE A 249 -2.35 12.30 6.82
CA PHE A 249 -1.40 13.13 6.08
C PHE A 249 -1.00 14.39 6.85
N LEU A 250 -1.97 15.07 7.47
CA LEU A 250 -1.71 16.24 8.29
C LEU A 250 -0.90 15.88 9.55
N ASP A 251 -1.22 14.77 10.22
CA ASP A 251 -0.51 14.29 11.41
C ASP A 251 0.93 13.84 11.09
N LEU A 252 1.15 13.26 9.91
CA LEU A 252 2.47 12.93 9.37
C LEU A 252 3.30 14.18 9.06
N ASN A 253 2.66 15.35 8.95
CA ASN A 253 3.28 16.59 8.47
C ASN A 253 4.04 16.39 7.14
N ALA A 254 3.51 15.52 6.27
CA ALA A 254 4.11 15.19 5.00
C ALA A 254 3.92 16.33 3.98
N LYS A 255 4.83 16.41 2.99
CA LYS A 255 4.78 17.48 1.97
C LYS A 255 3.77 17.17 0.87
N THR A 256 3.70 15.91 0.43
CA THR A 256 2.85 15.49 -0.70
C THR A 256 2.08 14.23 -0.39
N PHE A 257 0.76 14.27 -0.60
CA PHE A 257 -0.15 13.11 -0.50
C PHE A 257 -0.25 12.41 -1.86
N ILE A 258 -0.06 11.10 -1.90
CA ILE A 258 -0.34 10.27 -3.07
C ILE A 258 -1.37 9.21 -2.66
N PRO A 259 -2.63 9.29 -3.14
CA PRO A 259 -3.66 8.32 -2.79
C PRO A 259 -3.43 6.96 -3.45
N MET A 260 -3.71 5.89 -2.71
CA MET A 260 -3.61 4.52 -3.18
C MET A 260 -4.75 3.64 -2.65
N HIS A 261 -4.72 2.34 -2.96
CA HIS A 261 -5.61 1.29 -2.47
C HIS A 261 -7.08 1.48 -2.88
N TYR A 262 -7.34 2.08 -4.05
CA TYR A 262 -8.68 2.25 -4.62
C TYR A 262 -8.75 1.80 -6.09
N GLY A 263 -9.94 1.55 -6.60
CA GLY A 263 -10.23 1.31 -8.01
C GLY A 263 -9.73 -0.02 -8.60
N ALA A 264 -8.90 -0.79 -7.89
CA ALA A 264 -8.35 -2.05 -8.42
C ALA A 264 -9.23 -3.27 -8.17
N PHE A 265 -9.79 -3.40 -6.96
CA PHE A 265 -10.60 -4.53 -6.54
C PHE A 265 -11.79 -4.08 -5.69
N ARG A 266 -12.89 -4.83 -5.73
CA ARG A 266 -13.99 -4.67 -4.78
C ARG A 266 -13.70 -5.46 -3.50
N LEU A 267 -12.95 -4.87 -2.58
CA LEU A 267 -12.59 -5.50 -1.30
C LEU A 267 -13.65 -5.27 -0.23
N ALA A 268 -14.29 -4.11 -0.27
CA ALA A 268 -15.32 -3.67 0.67
C ALA A 268 -16.60 -3.21 -0.10
N ASP A 269 -17.41 -2.35 0.49
CA ASP A 269 -18.68 -1.90 -0.11
C ASP A 269 -18.59 -0.50 -0.73
N ASP A 270 -17.48 0.19 -0.58
CA ASP A 270 -17.16 1.40 -1.34
C ASP A 270 -17.09 1.10 -2.85
N THR A 271 -17.50 2.07 -3.67
CA THR A 271 -17.36 1.96 -5.12
C THR A 271 -15.94 2.34 -5.56
N PRO A 272 -15.49 1.91 -6.74
CA PRO A 272 -14.12 2.18 -7.19
C PRO A 272 -13.81 3.68 -7.34
N LYS A 273 -14.82 4.55 -7.45
CA LYS A 273 -14.67 6.01 -7.57
C LYS A 273 -14.89 6.75 -6.25
N GLU A 274 -15.70 6.18 -5.37
CA GLU A 274 -16.19 6.85 -4.14
C GLU A 274 -15.03 7.33 -3.24
N GLY A 275 -13.99 6.52 -3.07
CA GLY A 275 -12.82 6.90 -2.29
C GLY A 275 -12.13 8.14 -2.84
N LEU A 276 -11.94 8.23 -4.16
CA LEU A 276 -11.34 9.39 -4.80
C LEU A 276 -12.25 10.63 -4.74
N ASP A 277 -13.57 10.45 -4.92
CA ASP A 277 -14.53 11.57 -4.83
C ASP A 277 -14.58 12.16 -3.41
N ARG A 278 -14.63 11.29 -2.38
CA ARG A 278 -14.58 11.71 -0.97
C ARG A 278 -13.26 12.42 -0.63
N PHE A 279 -12.14 11.85 -1.10
CA PHE A 279 -10.83 12.47 -0.95
C PHE A 279 -10.79 13.88 -1.53
N ASN A 280 -11.25 14.06 -2.77
CA ASN A 280 -11.28 15.36 -3.43
C ASN A 280 -12.22 16.36 -2.70
N ASN A 281 -13.39 15.90 -2.28
CA ASN A 281 -14.35 16.72 -1.57
C ASN A 281 -13.80 17.22 -0.23
N GLU A 282 -13.16 16.34 0.54
CA GLU A 282 -12.58 16.69 1.84
C GLU A 282 -11.36 17.60 1.69
N TRP A 283 -10.50 17.35 0.67
CA TRP A 283 -9.36 18.20 0.35
C TRP A 283 -9.80 19.65 0.09
N ASN A 284 -10.86 19.80 -0.75
CA ASN A 284 -11.46 21.11 -1.06
C ASN A 284 -12.14 21.73 0.14
N ARG A 285 -12.86 20.94 0.96
CA ARG A 285 -13.52 21.42 2.19
C ARG A 285 -12.52 22.01 3.18
N LEU A 286 -11.35 21.41 3.30
CA LEU A 286 -10.25 21.86 4.15
C LEU A 286 -9.40 22.95 3.50
N GLN A 287 -9.66 23.31 2.24
CA GLN A 287 -8.91 24.30 1.47
C GLN A 287 -7.40 24.00 1.43
N LEU A 288 -7.04 22.73 1.34
CA LEU A 288 -5.63 22.32 1.28
C LEU A 288 -5.02 22.68 -0.09
N PRO A 289 -3.74 23.10 -0.13
CA PRO A 289 -3.07 23.47 -1.38
C PRO A 289 -3.00 22.30 -2.38
N GLU A 290 -3.34 22.57 -3.64
CA GLU A 290 -3.37 21.55 -4.69
C GLU A 290 -1.98 20.93 -4.95
N GLU A 291 -0.91 21.70 -4.80
CA GLU A 291 0.47 21.24 -4.94
C GLU A 291 0.91 20.24 -3.87
N LYS A 292 0.11 20.08 -2.81
CA LYS A 292 0.35 19.08 -1.76
C LYS A 292 -0.28 17.71 -2.04
N ARG A 293 -0.93 17.53 -3.19
CA ARG A 293 -1.44 16.22 -3.61
C ARG A 293 -1.06 15.88 -5.05
N ILE A 294 -0.82 14.61 -5.30
CA ILE A 294 -0.57 14.07 -6.64
C ILE A 294 -1.48 12.85 -6.80
N VAL A 295 -2.52 12.98 -7.64
CA VAL A 295 -3.43 11.89 -7.97
C VAL A 295 -2.95 11.27 -9.28
N LEU A 296 -2.21 10.19 -9.19
CA LEU A 296 -1.65 9.50 -10.35
C LEU A 296 -2.71 8.66 -11.08
N THR A 297 -2.60 8.60 -12.39
CA THR A 297 -3.24 7.59 -13.23
C THR A 297 -2.40 6.32 -13.29
N LEU A 298 -2.97 5.19 -13.74
CA LEU A 298 -2.26 3.91 -13.76
C LEU A 298 -1.11 3.91 -14.77
N GLY A 299 0.10 3.66 -14.30
CA GLY A 299 1.32 3.71 -15.11
C GLY A 299 1.92 5.11 -15.27
N GLU A 300 1.31 6.11 -14.67
CA GLU A 300 1.89 7.46 -14.59
C GLU A 300 3.08 7.49 -13.65
N THR A 301 4.09 8.22 -14.06
CA THR A 301 5.35 8.40 -13.33
C THR A 301 5.49 9.84 -12.89
N HIS A 302 5.48 10.08 -11.58
CA HIS A 302 5.94 11.33 -11.02
C HIS A 302 7.47 11.34 -10.95
N LYS A 303 8.07 12.37 -11.47
CA LYS A 303 9.50 12.67 -11.37
C LYS A 303 9.67 13.97 -10.61
N LYS A 304 10.66 14.04 -9.74
CA LYS A 304 10.96 15.30 -9.09
C LYS A 304 11.58 16.23 -10.12
N ASP A 305 11.08 17.46 -10.20
CA ASP A 305 11.69 18.50 -11.02
C ASP A 305 13.11 18.77 -10.49
N VAL A 306 14.08 18.77 -11.40
CA VAL A 306 15.52 18.99 -11.12
C VAL A 306 15.78 20.45 -10.83
#